data_5ff0df08a7ba87f1f8df9b443e65d713
#
_entry.id   5ff0df08a7ba87f1f8df9b443e65d713
#
_cell.length_a   1.000
_cell.length_b   1.000
_cell.length_c   1.000
_cell.angle_alpha   90.00
_cell.angle_beta   90.00
_cell.angle_gamma   90.00
#
_symmetry.space_group_name_H-M   'P 1'
#
loop_
_entity.id
_entity.type
_entity.pdbx_description
1 polymer ?
#
loop_
_entity_poly.entity_id
_entity_poly.type
_entity_poly.pdbx_seq_one_letter_code
_entity_poly.pdbx_strand_id
1 'polypeptide(L)'
;MRTTSERIRIWLERGESGYWLRDAATGEALRWDDDARGLHVVKLAGSSYRADALQDDAFAPGRRLSLVREPENEHDPNAVAVWDAGLRLHAGYVPAEAAPSLRGDEQAVSLWEFRDESGRRIGLRVLLAPPDAWIQEPRA
;
A
#
# COMPACT_ATOMS: atom_id res chain seq x y z
N MET A 1 -12.81 -24.07 -8.88
CA MET A 1 -11.61 -23.40 -9.40
C MET A 1 -11.95 -22.02 -9.91
N ARG A 2 -11.15 -21.05 -9.51
CA ARG A 2 -11.36 -19.67 -9.93
C ARG A 2 -10.96 -19.49 -11.39
N THR A 3 -11.77 -18.81 -12.17
CA THR A 3 -11.45 -18.53 -13.56
C THR A 3 -10.45 -17.37 -13.65
N THR A 4 -9.68 -17.33 -14.74
CA THR A 4 -8.69 -16.25 -14.95
C THR A 4 -9.34 -14.89 -15.18
N SER A 5 -10.61 -14.86 -15.56
CA SER A 5 -11.35 -13.62 -15.76
C SER A 5 -11.85 -13.01 -14.46
N GLU A 6 -11.88 -13.78 -13.38
CA GLU A 6 -12.29 -13.27 -12.09
C GLU A 6 -11.16 -12.48 -11.46
N ARG A 7 -11.44 -11.22 -11.19
CA ARG A 7 -10.52 -10.37 -10.48
C ARG A 7 -11.24 -9.70 -9.33
N ILE A 8 -10.44 -9.35 -8.32
CA ILE A 8 -10.95 -8.68 -7.15
C ILE A 8 -11.31 -7.25 -7.52
N ARG A 9 -12.49 -6.83 -7.07
CA ARG A 9 -12.94 -5.45 -7.19
C ARG A 9 -13.00 -4.86 -5.80
N ILE A 10 -12.22 -3.84 -5.57
CA ILE A 10 -12.09 -3.21 -4.26
C ILE A 10 -12.63 -1.80 -4.33
N TRP A 11 -13.48 -1.49 -3.37
CA TRP A 11 -14.01 -0.17 -3.15
C TRP A 11 -13.36 0.40 -1.88
N LEU A 12 -12.82 1.61 -1.97
CA LEU A 12 -12.21 2.28 -0.84
C LEU A 12 -13.27 3.12 -0.13
N GLU A 13 -13.61 2.72 1.09
CA GLU A 13 -14.59 3.41 1.92
C GLU A 13 -13.88 4.33 2.90
N ARG A 14 -14.29 5.59 2.93
CA ARG A 14 -13.64 6.58 3.77
C ARG A 14 -13.72 6.23 5.24
N GLY A 15 -12.57 6.25 5.90
CA GLY A 15 -12.42 6.08 7.33
C GLY A 15 -11.81 7.30 7.98
N GLU A 16 -11.44 7.17 9.24
CA GLU A 16 -10.94 8.26 10.07
C GLU A 16 -9.60 8.82 9.59
N SER A 17 -8.68 7.92 9.23
CA SER A 17 -7.31 8.31 8.83
C SER A 17 -6.92 7.74 7.47
N GLY A 18 -7.89 7.32 6.69
CA GLY A 18 -7.67 6.71 5.39
C GLY A 18 -8.91 5.98 4.92
N TYR A 19 -8.72 4.76 4.41
CA TYR A 19 -9.81 4.00 3.80
C TYR A 19 -9.88 2.58 4.33
N TRP A 20 -11.11 2.10 4.47
CA TRP A 20 -11.41 0.69 4.67
C TRP A 20 -11.61 0.03 3.32
N LEU A 21 -11.49 -1.29 3.28
CA LEU A 21 -11.65 -2.05 2.05
C LEU A 21 -13.01 -2.73 2.03
N ARG A 22 -13.72 -2.60 0.91
CA ARG A 22 -14.94 -3.35 0.66
C ARG A 22 -14.85 -4.07 -0.68
N ASP A 23 -15.47 -5.25 -0.74
CA ASP A 23 -15.66 -5.95 -1.99
C ASP A 23 -16.74 -5.19 -2.77
N ALA A 24 -16.39 -4.68 -3.95
CA ALA A 24 -17.31 -3.87 -4.74
C ALA A 24 -18.46 -4.70 -5.32
N ALA A 25 -18.29 -6.03 -5.44
CA ALA A 25 -19.34 -6.91 -5.96
C ALA A 25 -20.40 -7.23 -4.90
N THR A 26 -19.99 -7.39 -3.63
CA THR A 26 -20.89 -7.82 -2.56
C THR A 26 -21.19 -6.75 -1.53
N GLY A 27 -20.35 -5.71 -1.45
CA GLY A 27 -20.44 -4.70 -0.42
C GLY A 27 -19.88 -5.12 0.93
N GLU A 28 -19.38 -6.34 1.04
CA GLU A 28 -18.84 -6.83 2.31
C GLU A 28 -17.49 -6.20 2.63
N ALA A 29 -17.23 -6.01 3.93
CA ALA A 29 -15.93 -5.54 4.38
C ALA A 29 -14.85 -6.58 4.09
N LEU A 30 -13.72 -6.13 3.56
CA LEU A 30 -12.57 -6.97 3.32
C LEU A 30 -11.56 -6.80 4.46
N ARG A 31 -10.91 -7.89 4.79
CA ARG A 31 -9.86 -7.87 5.80
C ARG A 31 -8.59 -7.25 5.22
N TRP A 32 -7.84 -6.60 6.08
CA TRP A 32 -6.55 -6.02 5.69
C TRP A 32 -5.47 -7.08 5.44
N ASP A 33 -5.72 -8.31 5.83
CA ASP A 33 -4.82 -9.43 5.58
C ASP A 33 -5.67 -10.58 5.08
N ASP A 34 -5.67 -10.79 3.79
CA ASP A 34 -6.51 -11.79 3.11
C ASP A 34 -5.68 -12.50 2.05
N ASP A 35 -5.01 -13.57 2.47
CA ASP A 35 -4.15 -14.36 1.60
C ASP A 35 -4.91 -14.96 0.42
N ALA A 36 -6.16 -15.37 0.63
CA ALA A 36 -6.95 -15.99 -0.43
C ALA A 36 -7.21 -15.04 -1.59
N ARG A 37 -7.30 -13.74 -1.30
CA ARG A 37 -7.47 -12.70 -2.33
C ARG A 37 -6.17 -12.01 -2.71
N GLY A 38 -5.06 -12.36 -2.06
CA GLY A 38 -3.77 -11.71 -2.30
C GLY A 38 -3.71 -10.28 -1.80
N LEU A 39 -4.52 -9.94 -0.80
CA LEU A 39 -4.55 -8.60 -0.22
C LEU A 39 -3.73 -8.57 1.08
N HIS A 40 -2.85 -7.61 1.17
CA HIS A 40 -2.04 -7.38 2.38
C HIS A 40 -1.94 -5.89 2.63
N VAL A 41 -2.19 -5.49 3.88
CA VAL A 41 -1.95 -4.12 4.30
C VAL A 41 -0.78 -4.12 5.26
N VAL A 42 0.27 -3.44 4.89
CA VAL A 42 1.52 -3.41 5.65
C VAL A 42 1.80 -1.99 6.15
N LYS A 43 2.42 -1.90 7.33
CA LYS A 43 2.91 -0.65 7.85
C LYS A 43 4.32 -0.43 7.32
N LEU A 44 4.59 0.74 6.76
CA LEU A 44 5.94 1.04 6.22
C LEU A 44 7.00 0.95 7.31
N ALA A 45 8.11 0.32 6.95
CA ALA A 45 9.33 0.31 7.76
C ALA A 45 10.25 1.46 7.34
N GLY A 46 10.97 2.03 8.29
CA GLY A 46 11.96 3.08 8.01
C GLY A 46 11.37 4.43 7.64
N SER A 47 10.06 4.60 7.77
CA SER A 47 9.40 5.87 7.41
C SER A 47 9.82 7.03 8.29
N SER A 48 10.26 6.75 9.52
CA SER A 48 10.74 7.81 10.42
C SER A 48 11.97 8.55 9.88
N TYR A 49 12.75 7.89 9.02
CA TYR A 49 13.90 8.51 8.36
C TYR A 49 13.50 9.27 7.10
N ARG A 50 12.23 9.24 6.74
CA ARG A 50 11.68 9.83 5.52
C ARG A 50 10.55 10.81 5.81
N ALA A 51 10.53 11.37 7.02
CA ALA A 51 9.42 12.21 7.46
C ALA A 51 9.17 13.41 6.55
N ASP A 52 10.22 14.01 5.98
CA ASP A 52 10.05 15.14 5.08
C ASP A 52 9.34 14.73 3.79
N ALA A 53 9.72 13.59 3.21
CA ALA A 53 9.08 13.07 2.01
C ALA A 53 7.60 12.78 2.25
N LEU A 54 7.27 12.22 3.43
CA LEU A 54 5.91 11.85 3.77
C LEU A 54 4.92 13.02 3.85
N GLN A 55 5.42 14.24 3.97
CA GLN A 55 4.55 15.42 4.00
C GLN A 55 3.97 15.75 2.63
N ASP A 56 4.54 15.22 1.56
CA ASP A 56 4.03 15.46 0.22
C ASP A 56 2.67 14.79 0.01
N ASP A 57 1.81 15.46 -0.74
CA ASP A 57 0.46 15.00 -1.05
C ASP A 57 0.45 13.68 -1.82
N ALA A 58 1.56 13.32 -2.46
CA ALA A 58 1.71 12.06 -3.18
C ALA A 58 1.55 10.83 -2.27
N PHE A 59 1.66 11.01 -0.96
CA PHE A 59 1.49 9.93 0.02
C PHE A 59 0.18 10.01 0.80
N ALA A 60 -0.70 10.91 0.44
CA ALA A 60 -2.02 10.99 1.07
C ALA A 60 -2.80 9.68 0.84
N PRO A 61 -3.64 9.27 1.79
CA PRO A 61 -4.47 8.08 1.60
C PRO A 61 -5.26 8.13 0.29
N GLY A 62 -5.30 7.01 -0.41
CA GLY A 62 -5.94 6.88 -1.71
C GLY A 62 -5.01 7.05 -2.90
N ARG A 63 -3.81 7.55 -2.69
CA ARG A 63 -2.84 7.73 -3.78
C ARG A 63 -2.15 6.43 -4.14
N ARG A 64 -1.93 6.22 -5.43
CA ARG A 64 -1.14 5.09 -5.91
C ARG A 64 0.33 5.29 -5.59
N LEU A 65 1.00 4.18 -5.30
CA LEU A 65 2.41 4.16 -4.97
C LEU A 65 3.13 3.18 -5.89
N SER A 66 4.45 3.27 -5.94
CA SER A 66 5.30 2.37 -6.72
C SER A 66 6.19 1.54 -5.81
N LEU A 67 6.32 0.27 -6.14
CA LEU A 67 7.22 -0.66 -5.44
C LEU A 67 8.47 -0.86 -6.27
N VAL A 68 9.63 -0.74 -5.65
CA VAL A 68 10.92 -0.89 -6.33
C VAL A 68 11.77 -1.88 -5.56
N ARG A 69 12.10 -3.02 -6.18
CA ARG A 69 13.01 -4.00 -5.59
C ARG A 69 14.42 -3.45 -5.56
N GLU A 70 15.13 -3.76 -4.48
CA GLU A 70 16.53 -3.38 -4.31
C GLU A 70 17.39 -4.60 -4.07
N PRO A 71 17.64 -5.42 -5.11
CA PRO A 71 18.41 -6.66 -4.94
C PRO A 71 19.86 -6.43 -4.49
N GLU A 72 20.37 -5.23 -4.67
CA GLU A 72 21.71 -4.83 -4.23
C GLU A 72 21.73 -4.14 -2.87
N ASN A 73 20.59 -4.13 -2.16
CA ASN A 73 20.52 -3.53 -0.84
C ASN A 73 21.46 -4.29 0.13
N GLU A 74 22.35 -3.55 0.79
CA GLU A 74 23.37 -4.14 1.66
C GLU A 74 22.79 -4.85 2.89
N HIS A 75 21.65 -4.41 3.35
CA HIS A 75 21.02 -4.95 4.57
C HIS A 75 20.04 -6.08 4.27
N ASP A 76 19.41 -6.06 3.09
CA ASP A 76 18.39 -7.05 2.75
C ASP A 76 18.23 -7.13 1.23
N PRO A 77 18.68 -8.23 0.59
CA PRO A 77 18.52 -8.40 -0.86
C PRO A 77 17.07 -8.55 -1.29
N ASN A 78 16.15 -8.80 -0.35
CA ASN A 78 14.71 -8.87 -0.63
C ASN A 78 14.00 -7.53 -0.42
N ALA A 79 14.74 -6.47 -0.09
CA ALA A 79 14.14 -5.17 0.20
C ALA A 79 13.28 -4.66 -0.97
N VAL A 80 12.11 -4.15 -0.62
CA VAL A 80 11.19 -3.51 -1.57
C VAL A 80 10.91 -2.11 -1.07
N ALA A 81 11.42 -1.12 -1.81
CA ALA A 81 11.24 0.28 -1.47
C ALA A 81 9.87 0.75 -1.95
N VAL A 82 9.27 1.65 -1.19
CA VAL A 82 7.98 2.26 -1.52
C VAL A 82 8.21 3.71 -1.90
N TRP A 83 7.83 4.06 -3.12
CA TRP A 83 7.98 5.38 -3.70
C TRP A 83 6.60 5.94 -4.08
N ASP A 84 6.53 7.24 -4.31
CA ASP A 84 5.33 7.80 -4.95
C ASP A 84 5.20 7.25 -6.37
N ALA A 85 4.02 7.42 -6.97
CA ALA A 85 3.75 6.87 -8.31
C ALA A 85 4.73 7.38 -9.36
N GLY A 86 5.22 8.60 -9.21
CA GLY A 86 6.17 9.20 -10.16
C GLY A 86 7.63 8.89 -9.87
N LEU A 87 7.93 8.07 -8.87
CA LEU A 87 9.30 7.69 -8.49
C LEU A 87 10.19 8.88 -8.13
N ARG A 88 9.60 9.89 -7.50
CA ARG A 88 10.35 11.10 -7.11
C ARG A 88 10.71 11.11 -5.63
N LEU A 89 9.85 10.55 -4.79
CA LEU A 89 10.01 10.59 -3.34
C LEU A 89 9.95 9.19 -2.75
N HIS A 90 10.91 8.87 -1.90
CA HIS A 90 11.01 7.56 -1.26
C HIS A 90 10.38 7.65 0.15
N ALA A 91 9.37 6.82 0.40
CA ALA A 91 8.61 6.86 1.65
C ALA A 91 9.12 5.89 2.72
N GLY A 92 9.76 4.81 2.32
CA GLY A 92 10.19 3.74 3.22
C GLY A 92 10.21 2.41 2.53
N TYR A 93 10.05 1.33 3.30
CA TYR A 93 10.14 -0.03 2.79
C TYR A 93 8.95 -0.87 3.23
N VAL A 94 8.63 -1.87 2.42
CA VAL A 94 7.77 -2.97 2.87
C VAL A 94 8.49 -3.66 4.02
N PRO A 95 7.79 -4.05 5.10
CA PRO A 95 8.44 -4.76 6.21
C PRO A 95 9.20 -5.99 5.74
N ALA A 96 10.36 -6.24 6.33
CA ALA A 96 11.26 -7.32 5.90
C ALA A 96 10.58 -8.69 5.92
N GLU A 97 9.67 -8.92 6.85
CA GLU A 97 8.93 -10.20 6.96
C GLU A 97 7.91 -10.39 5.83
N ALA A 98 7.45 -9.31 5.21
CA ALA A 98 6.48 -9.38 4.12
C ALA A 98 7.13 -9.38 2.74
N ALA A 99 8.29 -8.74 2.60
CA ALA A 99 8.94 -8.54 1.30
C ALA A 99 9.22 -9.84 0.52
N PRO A 100 9.68 -10.94 1.15
CA PRO A 100 9.96 -12.17 0.41
C PRO A 100 8.75 -12.80 -0.28
N SER A 101 7.54 -12.55 0.21
CA SER A 101 6.32 -13.13 -0.35
C SER A 101 5.78 -12.36 -1.56
N LEU A 102 6.34 -11.20 -1.85
CA LEU A 102 5.90 -10.39 -2.99
C LEU A 102 6.42 -10.96 -4.31
N ARG A 103 5.57 -10.89 -5.33
CA ARG A 103 5.92 -11.32 -6.68
C ARG A 103 6.72 -10.26 -7.43
N GLY A 104 6.49 -8.98 -7.12
CA GLY A 104 7.13 -7.86 -7.78
C GLY A 104 6.20 -7.06 -8.70
N ASP A 105 5.01 -7.56 -8.96
CA ASP A 105 4.02 -6.92 -9.84
C ASP A 105 2.79 -6.41 -9.09
N GLU A 106 2.80 -6.46 -7.76
CA GLU A 106 1.67 -5.97 -6.96
C GLU A 106 1.42 -4.49 -7.18
N GLN A 107 0.15 -4.11 -7.09
CA GLN A 107 -0.24 -2.72 -6.97
C GLN A 107 -0.06 -2.26 -5.52
N ALA A 108 0.27 -1.01 -5.33
CA ALA A 108 0.39 -0.41 -4.00
C ALA A 108 -0.44 0.87 -3.93
N VAL A 109 -1.16 1.02 -2.83
CA VAL A 109 -1.99 2.20 -2.59
C VAL A 109 -1.77 2.65 -1.15
N SER A 110 -1.54 3.95 -0.95
CA SER A 110 -1.53 4.54 0.38
C SER A 110 -2.92 4.38 0.98
N LEU A 111 -3.05 3.66 2.09
CA LEU A 111 -4.36 3.31 2.61
C LEU A 111 -4.72 4.06 3.88
N TRP A 112 -3.77 4.20 4.79
CA TRP A 112 -4.00 4.74 6.12
C TRP A 112 -2.79 5.53 6.56
N GLU A 113 -3.00 6.69 7.20
CA GLU A 113 -1.89 7.51 7.66
C GLU A 113 -1.85 7.62 9.17
N PHE A 114 -0.64 7.83 9.68
CA PHE A 114 -0.41 8.14 11.08
C PHE A 114 0.16 9.54 11.16
N ARG A 115 -0.39 10.37 12.05
CA ARG A 115 0.08 11.74 12.28
C ARG A 115 0.50 11.92 13.73
N ASP A 116 1.49 12.75 13.95
CA ASP A 116 1.87 13.13 15.30
C ASP A 116 0.98 14.28 15.81
N GLU A 117 1.27 14.75 17.02
CA GLU A 117 0.49 15.80 17.67
C GLU A 117 0.47 17.11 16.88
N SER A 118 1.50 17.38 16.10
CA SER A 118 1.59 18.60 15.28
C SER A 118 0.81 18.46 13.96
N GLY A 119 0.25 17.28 13.67
CA GLY A 119 -0.41 17.00 12.42
C GLY A 119 0.51 16.55 11.30
N ARG A 120 1.77 16.33 11.60
CA ARG A 120 2.77 15.88 10.62
C ARG A 120 2.60 14.39 10.37
N ARG A 121 2.55 14.00 9.10
CA ARG A 121 2.45 12.58 8.72
C ARG A 121 3.74 11.86 9.07
N ILE A 122 3.65 10.81 9.88
CA ILE A 122 4.83 10.08 10.36
C ILE A 122 4.86 8.63 9.91
N GLY A 123 3.82 8.12 9.32
CA GLY A 123 3.78 6.75 8.85
C GLY A 123 2.59 6.48 7.96
N LEU A 124 2.63 5.33 7.30
CA LEU A 124 1.57 4.87 6.40
C LEU A 124 1.32 3.38 6.58
N ARG A 125 0.08 2.98 6.36
CA ARG A 125 -0.23 1.60 5.97
C ARG A 125 -0.48 1.60 4.47
N VAL A 126 0.08 0.62 3.80
CA VAL A 126 0.02 0.50 2.34
C VAL A 126 -0.72 -0.78 1.97
N LEU A 127 -1.71 -0.66 1.10
CA LEU A 127 -2.39 -1.82 0.53
C LEU A 127 -1.52 -2.37 -0.60
N LEU A 128 -1.23 -3.67 -0.52
CA LEU A 128 -0.60 -4.45 -1.58
C LEU A 128 -1.66 -5.38 -2.16
N ALA A 129 -1.87 -5.32 -3.46
CA ALA A 129 -2.91 -6.07 -4.14
C ALA A 129 -2.38 -6.71 -5.41
N PRO A 130 -3.02 -7.80 -5.90
CA PRO A 130 -2.63 -8.40 -7.18
C PRO A 130 -2.67 -7.39 -8.32
N PRO A 131 -1.85 -7.57 -9.37
CA PRO A 131 -1.79 -6.61 -10.47
C PRO A 131 -3.10 -6.50 -11.26
N ASP A 132 -3.93 -7.56 -11.23
CA ASP A 132 -5.21 -7.57 -11.91
C ASP A 132 -6.38 -7.10 -11.03
N ALA A 133 -6.14 -6.78 -9.77
CA ALA A 133 -7.19 -6.25 -8.91
C ALA A 133 -7.67 -4.90 -9.43
N TRP A 134 -8.99 -4.72 -9.47
CA TRP A 134 -9.58 -3.43 -9.81
C TRP A 134 -9.84 -2.66 -8.52
N ILE A 135 -9.19 -1.54 -8.39
CA ILE A 135 -9.30 -0.70 -7.20
C ILE A 135 -9.94 0.61 -7.61
N GLN A 136 -11.12 0.88 -7.07
CA GLN A 136 -11.81 2.13 -7.34
C GLN A 136 -11.14 3.24 -6.53
N GLU A 137 -10.65 4.24 -7.23
CA GLU A 137 -10.03 5.38 -6.59
C GLU A 137 -11.09 6.21 -5.85
N PRO A 138 -10.75 6.76 -4.68
CA PRO A 138 -11.69 7.58 -3.95
C PRO A 138 -12.00 8.84 -4.72
N ARG A 139 -13.25 9.26 -4.63
CA ARG A 139 -13.66 10.55 -5.19
C ARG A 139 -13.17 11.66 -4.27
N ALA A 140 -12.78 12.74 -4.88
CA ALA A 140 -12.34 13.93 -4.16
C ALA A 140 -13.48 14.51 -3.30
#